data_1cc795ae80d71ad6c68002a50ed0588b
#
_entry.id   1cc795ae80d71ad6c68002a50ed0588b
#
_cell.length_a   1.000
_cell.length_b   1.000
_cell.length_c   1.000
_cell.angle_alpha   90.00
_cell.angle_beta   90.00
_cell.angle_gamma   90.00
#
_symmetry.space_group_name_H-M   'P 1'
#
loop_
_entity.id
_entity.type
_entity.pdbx_description
1 polymer ?
#
loop_
_entity_poly.entity_id
_entity_poly.type
_entity_poly.pdbx_seq_one_letter_code
_entity_poly.pdbx_strand_id
1 'polypeptide(L)'
;QYRYFTIDEYQDVSPVQQRLINAWLGKRNDICVVGDPAQTIYSFAGATPVFLNTFTQRFPDAEVIRLSTGYRSTPEITFAANALLRHGSMGQELVAQNDHGSAPSVVGYSDEAAEVTGVLSEITALLNSGTPPHEVAILARTNSQLKSVERAMVKVNLPYQVRSTERFFDRKEVRDFLGEVRKASVIPAEGQGWIDELRTLAQPYLTDEAIDGIAALLHLARELDSDENFTPKTLRGYLREVEDRVQQNNPPTMPVVTLATLHAAKGLEWERVFLMGVSDGILPLENNSTTGDQASIDEE
;
A
#
# COMPACT_ATOMS: atom_id res chain seq x y z
N GLN A 1 -9.93 -4.90 30.94
CA GLN A 1 -10.01 -3.45 30.75
C GLN A 1 -8.61 -2.98 30.35
N TYR A 2 -8.46 -2.42 29.12
CA TYR A 2 -7.18 -1.92 28.64
C TYR A 2 -6.77 -0.68 29.43
N ARG A 3 -5.51 -0.61 29.83
CA ARG A 3 -4.98 0.51 30.60
C ARG A 3 -4.31 1.55 29.71
N TYR A 4 -3.54 1.10 28.74
CA TYR A 4 -2.75 1.95 27.85
C TYR A 4 -3.33 1.90 26.43
N PHE A 5 -3.28 3.03 25.73
CA PHE A 5 -3.66 3.14 24.33
C PHE A 5 -2.46 3.63 23.54
N THR A 6 -2.14 2.94 22.44
CA THR A 6 -1.25 3.43 21.41
C THR A 6 -2.05 3.48 20.11
N ILE A 7 -2.07 4.64 19.45
CA ILE A 7 -2.81 4.88 18.23
C ILE A 7 -1.83 5.36 17.19
N ASP A 8 -1.68 4.59 16.15
CA ASP A 8 -0.89 4.92 14.97
C ASP A 8 -1.75 5.60 13.91
N GLU A 9 -1.12 6.28 12.94
CA GLU A 9 -1.80 7.03 11.87
C GLU A 9 -2.88 8.00 12.41
N TYR A 10 -2.57 8.69 13.52
CA TYR A 10 -3.57 9.51 14.23
C TYR A 10 -4.09 10.69 13.41
N GLN A 11 -3.40 11.12 12.36
CA GLN A 11 -3.86 12.13 11.40
C GLN A 11 -5.07 11.65 10.58
N ASP A 12 -5.30 10.32 10.46
CA ASP A 12 -6.43 9.76 9.72
C ASP A 12 -7.69 9.55 10.58
N VAL A 13 -7.66 9.96 11.85
CA VAL A 13 -8.78 9.79 12.76
C VAL A 13 -9.91 10.75 12.40
N SER A 14 -11.10 10.20 12.17
CA SER A 14 -12.33 10.96 11.98
C SER A 14 -12.94 11.44 13.31
N PRO A 15 -13.83 12.46 13.31
CA PRO A 15 -14.50 12.93 14.53
C PRO A 15 -15.28 11.82 15.26
N VAL A 16 -15.82 10.85 14.55
CA VAL A 16 -16.54 9.72 15.15
C VAL A 16 -15.57 8.78 15.88
N GLN A 17 -14.45 8.45 15.24
CA GLN A 17 -13.39 7.64 15.85
C GLN A 17 -12.78 8.35 17.05
N GLN A 18 -12.56 9.68 16.96
CA GLN A 18 -12.09 10.46 18.10
C GLN A 18 -13.04 10.42 19.29
N ARG A 19 -14.35 10.46 19.05
CA ARG A 19 -15.35 10.29 20.12
C ARG A 19 -15.28 8.91 20.77
N LEU A 20 -15.06 7.86 19.98
CA LEU A 20 -14.89 6.51 20.49
C LEU A 20 -13.62 6.37 21.34
N ILE A 21 -12.48 6.89 20.86
CA ILE A 21 -11.23 6.95 21.62
C ILE A 21 -11.45 7.67 22.95
N ASN A 22 -12.14 8.80 22.93
CA ASN A 22 -12.46 9.56 24.13
C ASN A 22 -13.32 8.78 25.14
N ALA A 23 -14.30 8.04 24.64
CA ALA A 23 -15.15 7.20 25.48
C ALA A 23 -14.37 6.04 26.13
N TRP A 24 -13.45 5.42 25.39
CA TRP A 24 -12.58 4.37 25.93
C TRP A 24 -11.55 4.90 26.92
N LEU A 25 -10.94 6.05 26.62
CA LEU A 25 -9.93 6.68 27.48
C LEU A 25 -10.56 7.21 28.79
N GLY A 26 -11.76 7.79 28.69
CA GLY A 26 -12.45 8.41 29.84
C GLY A 26 -11.67 9.61 30.38
N LYS A 27 -11.34 9.59 31.67
CA LYS A 27 -10.57 10.63 32.37
C LYS A 27 -9.06 10.33 32.45
N ARG A 28 -8.59 9.31 31.76
CA ARG A 28 -7.18 8.88 31.79
C ARG A 28 -6.33 9.65 30.79
N ASN A 29 -5.03 9.69 31.04
CA ASN A 29 -4.03 10.27 30.16
C ASN A 29 -3.04 9.22 29.62
N ASP A 30 -3.35 7.92 29.82
CA ASP A 30 -2.48 6.80 29.38
C ASP A 30 -2.65 6.55 27.89
N ILE A 31 -2.26 7.52 27.06
CA ILE A 31 -2.39 7.48 25.60
C ILE A 31 -1.08 7.93 24.94
N CYS A 32 -0.67 7.19 23.91
CA CYS A 32 0.38 7.56 22.99
C CYS A 32 -0.23 7.65 21.59
N VAL A 33 0.06 8.69 20.85
CA VAL A 33 -0.37 8.83 19.45
C VAL A 33 0.83 9.03 18.56
N VAL A 34 0.80 8.43 17.38
CA VAL A 34 1.81 8.58 16.35
C VAL A 34 1.11 9.01 15.06
N GLY A 35 1.71 9.93 14.34
CA GLY A 35 1.15 10.39 13.07
C GLY A 35 1.97 11.49 12.43
N ASP A 36 1.67 11.74 11.16
CA ASP A 36 2.24 12.80 10.36
C ASP A 36 1.12 13.59 9.68
N PRO A 37 0.92 14.87 10.01
CA PRO A 37 -0.14 15.68 9.40
C PRO A 37 -0.06 15.76 7.88
N ALA A 38 1.16 15.71 7.32
CA ALA A 38 1.38 15.75 5.87
C ALA A 38 0.94 14.45 5.14
N GLN A 39 0.63 13.39 5.89
CA GLN A 39 0.13 12.12 5.35
C GLN A 39 -1.38 11.96 5.51
N THR A 40 -2.13 13.02 5.75
CA THR A 40 -3.59 13.00 5.81
C THR A 40 -4.16 12.96 4.39
N ILE A 41 -4.43 11.76 3.87
CA ILE A 41 -4.93 11.57 2.50
C ILE A 41 -6.36 11.01 2.45
N TYR A 42 -7.03 10.86 3.60
CA TYR A 42 -8.41 10.33 3.70
C TYR A 42 -9.41 11.38 4.17
N SER A 43 -9.18 12.66 3.86
CA SER A 43 -10.09 13.77 4.22
C SER A 43 -11.48 13.58 3.60
N PHE A 44 -11.58 13.05 2.38
CA PHE A 44 -12.85 12.67 1.74
C PHE A 44 -13.67 11.63 2.52
N ALA A 45 -13.00 10.82 3.36
CA ALA A 45 -13.64 9.86 4.27
C ALA A 45 -13.85 10.42 5.69
N GLY A 46 -13.57 11.71 5.90
CA GLY A 46 -13.75 12.42 7.15
C GLY A 46 -12.55 12.35 8.10
N ALA A 47 -11.38 11.93 7.63
CA ALA A 47 -10.12 12.04 8.38
C ALA A 47 -9.76 13.53 8.55
N THR A 48 -9.09 13.86 9.66
CA THR A 48 -8.62 15.23 9.90
C THR A 48 -7.37 15.25 10.77
N PRO A 49 -6.33 16.01 10.39
CA PRO A 49 -5.11 16.14 11.18
C PRO A 49 -5.30 17.03 12.43
N VAL A 50 -6.47 17.66 12.59
CA VAL A 50 -6.74 18.60 13.68
C VAL A 50 -6.50 17.97 15.04
N PHE A 51 -6.88 16.70 15.24
CA PHE A 51 -6.71 16.02 16.52
C PHE A 51 -5.24 15.77 16.87
N LEU A 52 -4.40 15.51 15.87
CA LEU A 52 -2.96 15.39 16.04
C LEU A 52 -2.34 16.77 16.31
N ASN A 53 -2.66 17.76 15.50
CA ASN A 53 -2.12 19.11 15.60
C ASN A 53 -2.49 19.82 16.93
N THR A 54 -3.65 19.49 17.49
CA THR A 54 -4.13 20.06 18.76
C THR A 54 -3.95 19.13 19.96
N PHE A 55 -3.20 18.05 19.81
CA PHE A 55 -3.06 17.02 20.85
C PHE A 55 -2.53 17.60 22.18
N THR A 56 -1.50 18.43 22.13
CA THR A 56 -0.91 19.08 23.33
C THR A 56 -1.81 20.10 23.99
N GLN A 57 -2.78 20.68 23.26
CA GLN A 57 -3.79 21.57 23.87
C GLN A 57 -4.73 20.76 24.79
N ARG A 58 -5.01 19.52 24.42
CA ARG A 58 -5.84 18.61 25.20
C ARG A 58 -5.07 17.88 26.30
N PHE A 59 -3.81 17.56 26.03
CA PHE A 59 -2.89 16.88 26.97
C PHE A 59 -1.65 17.76 27.17
N PRO A 60 -1.74 18.81 28.03
CA PRO A 60 -0.66 19.79 28.19
C PRO A 60 0.66 19.19 28.70
N ASP A 61 0.57 18.08 29.43
CA ASP A 61 1.74 17.38 29.97
C ASP A 61 2.30 16.31 29.01
N ALA A 62 1.78 16.22 27.78
CA ALA A 62 2.27 15.25 26.81
C ALA A 62 3.68 15.60 26.33
N GLU A 63 4.56 14.61 26.35
CA GLU A 63 5.87 14.70 25.73
C GLU A 63 5.71 14.55 24.21
N VAL A 64 6.31 15.46 23.45
CA VAL A 64 6.30 15.43 21.99
C VAL A 64 7.67 15.02 21.47
N ILE A 65 7.75 13.84 20.88
CA ILE A 65 8.97 13.33 20.24
C ILE A 65 8.83 13.51 18.73
N ARG A 66 9.78 14.21 18.11
CA ARG A 66 9.79 14.44 16.66
C ARG A 66 10.81 13.52 16.00
N LEU A 67 10.33 12.69 15.06
CA LEU A 67 11.16 11.79 14.26
C LEU A 67 11.45 12.47 12.92
N SER A 68 12.57 13.19 12.83
CA SER A 68 12.99 13.92 11.62
C SER A 68 13.94 13.14 10.72
N THR A 69 14.44 11.99 11.17
CA THR A 69 15.39 11.17 10.42
C THR A 69 14.66 10.13 9.58
N GLY A 70 14.86 10.18 8.24
CA GLY A 70 14.29 9.24 7.28
C GLY A 70 15.31 8.19 6.85
N TYR A 71 14.92 6.93 6.85
CA TYR A 71 15.74 5.79 6.44
C TYR A 71 15.20 5.09 5.18
N ARG A 72 14.13 5.61 4.57
CA ARG A 72 13.47 5.02 3.40
C ARG A 72 14.02 5.59 2.10
N SER A 73 13.96 6.89 1.94
CA SER A 73 14.26 7.59 0.69
C SER A 73 15.68 8.13 0.65
N THR A 74 16.19 8.30 -0.57
CA THR A 74 17.49 8.97 -0.81
C THR A 74 17.41 10.47 -0.46
N PRO A 75 18.53 11.15 -0.25
CA PRO A 75 18.57 12.60 -0.05
C PRO A 75 17.87 13.40 -1.15
N GLU A 76 17.99 12.96 -2.41
CA GLU A 76 17.40 13.63 -3.58
C GLU A 76 15.87 13.56 -3.57
N ILE A 77 15.29 12.38 -3.24
CA ILE A 77 13.84 12.20 -3.10
C ILE A 77 13.33 13.00 -1.89
N THR A 78 14.04 12.91 -0.77
CA THR A 78 13.70 13.65 0.46
C THR A 78 13.74 15.16 0.23
N PHE A 79 14.71 15.66 -0.55
CA PHE A 79 14.78 17.08 -0.90
C PHE A 79 13.55 17.53 -1.71
N ALA A 80 13.12 16.73 -2.70
CA ALA A 80 11.93 17.02 -3.49
C ALA A 80 10.65 17.01 -2.63
N ALA A 81 10.50 16.03 -1.74
CA ALA A 81 9.38 15.94 -0.82
C ALA A 81 9.34 17.14 0.16
N ASN A 82 10.48 17.50 0.76
CA ASN A 82 10.58 18.67 1.64
C ASN A 82 10.24 19.97 0.91
N ALA A 83 10.54 20.08 -0.40
CA ALA A 83 10.17 21.25 -1.19
C ALA A 83 8.65 21.41 -1.30
N LEU A 84 7.91 20.31 -1.48
CA LEU A 84 6.45 20.30 -1.44
C LEU A 84 5.91 20.70 -0.06
N LEU A 85 6.43 20.13 1.03
CA LEU A 85 6.02 20.44 2.40
C LEU A 85 6.17 21.92 2.73
N ARG A 86 7.24 22.57 2.24
CA ARG A 86 7.44 24.01 2.44
C ARG A 86 6.38 24.85 1.74
N HIS A 87 5.87 24.42 0.57
CA HIS A 87 4.79 25.13 -0.13
C HIS A 87 3.45 24.99 0.58
N GLY A 88 3.11 23.80 1.07
CA GLY A 88 1.86 23.53 1.78
C GLY A 88 1.83 23.99 3.24
N SER A 89 2.95 24.49 3.79
CA SER A 89 3.07 24.85 5.23
C SER A 89 2.67 23.73 6.19
N MET A 90 2.73 22.48 5.73
CA MET A 90 2.31 21.30 6.47
C MET A 90 3.49 20.35 6.71
N GLY A 91 3.47 19.69 7.87
CA GLY A 91 4.40 18.62 8.20
C GLY A 91 5.77 19.08 8.72
N GLN A 92 6.60 18.08 8.97
CA GLN A 92 7.99 18.26 9.42
C GLN A 92 8.94 17.85 8.29
N GLU A 93 9.94 18.68 8.00
CA GLU A 93 11.02 18.31 7.07
C GLU A 93 11.80 17.11 7.60
N LEU A 94 12.14 16.19 6.71
CA LEU A 94 12.92 15.00 6.99
C LEU A 94 14.38 15.19 6.54
N VAL A 95 15.28 14.50 7.25
CA VAL A 95 16.70 14.39 6.89
C VAL A 95 16.97 12.93 6.52
N ALA A 96 17.31 12.68 5.27
CA ALA A 96 17.63 11.33 4.82
C ALA A 96 18.96 10.84 5.39
N GLN A 97 19.01 9.57 5.75
CA GLN A 97 20.23 8.87 6.21
C GLN A 97 20.75 7.87 5.18
N ASN A 98 20.00 7.60 4.12
CA ASN A 98 20.41 6.72 3.06
C ASN A 98 21.51 7.35 2.21
N ASP A 99 22.22 6.53 1.45
CA ASP A 99 23.21 6.97 0.47
C ASP A 99 22.53 7.79 -0.65
N HIS A 100 23.33 8.62 -1.32
CA HIS A 100 22.89 9.39 -2.47
C HIS A 100 22.43 8.49 -3.62
N GLY A 101 21.33 8.86 -4.25
CA GLY A 101 20.74 8.20 -5.40
C GLY A 101 20.55 9.13 -6.59
N SER A 102 19.81 8.68 -7.57
CA SER A 102 19.43 9.53 -8.70
C SER A 102 18.38 10.56 -8.28
N ALA A 103 18.49 11.77 -8.80
CA ALA A 103 17.44 12.76 -8.63
C ALA A 103 16.14 12.29 -9.30
N PRO A 104 14.97 12.61 -8.72
CA PRO A 104 13.70 12.39 -9.41
C PRO A 104 13.68 13.07 -10.77
N SER A 105 13.28 12.35 -11.81
CA SER A 105 13.17 12.88 -13.17
C SER A 105 11.71 13.23 -13.49
N VAL A 106 11.52 14.32 -14.22
CA VAL A 106 10.20 14.72 -14.73
C VAL A 106 10.25 14.67 -16.25
N VAL A 107 9.38 13.88 -16.86
CA VAL A 107 9.33 13.68 -18.30
C VAL A 107 7.95 14.08 -18.82
N GLY A 108 7.93 15.00 -19.80
CA GLY A 108 6.69 15.40 -20.47
C GLY A 108 6.38 14.53 -21.69
N TYR A 109 5.11 14.17 -21.85
CA TYR A 109 4.60 13.40 -22.99
C TYR A 109 3.49 14.18 -23.70
N SER A 110 3.24 13.85 -24.97
CA SER A 110 2.21 14.52 -25.78
C SER A 110 0.78 14.18 -25.35
N ASP A 111 0.61 12.96 -24.79
CA ASP A 111 -0.67 12.41 -24.38
C ASP A 111 -0.47 11.19 -23.47
N GLU A 112 -1.56 10.69 -22.89
CA GLU A 112 -1.57 9.52 -22.00
C GLU A 112 -0.98 8.26 -22.65
N ALA A 113 -1.25 8.04 -23.95
CA ALA A 113 -0.77 6.85 -24.63
C ALA A 113 0.76 6.88 -24.83
N ALA A 114 1.31 8.06 -25.10
CA ALA A 114 2.75 8.28 -25.19
C ALA A 114 3.41 8.12 -23.82
N GLU A 115 2.79 8.65 -22.75
CA GLU A 115 3.25 8.49 -21.37
C GLU A 115 3.31 7.01 -20.98
N VAL A 116 2.22 6.26 -21.17
CA VAL A 116 2.17 4.81 -20.90
C VAL A 116 3.26 4.07 -21.66
N THR A 117 3.44 4.38 -22.94
CA THR A 117 4.46 3.74 -23.79
C THR A 117 5.87 4.04 -23.27
N GLY A 118 6.15 5.29 -22.93
CA GLY A 118 7.46 5.72 -22.39
C GLY A 118 7.78 5.03 -21.07
N VAL A 119 6.84 5.04 -20.12
CA VAL A 119 7.00 4.40 -18.81
C VAL A 119 7.24 2.90 -18.96
N LEU A 120 6.47 2.19 -19.80
CA LEU A 120 6.67 0.75 -20.00
C LEU A 120 7.99 0.43 -20.67
N SER A 121 8.47 1.30 -21.57
CA SER A 121 9.80 1.15 -22.18
C SER A 121 10.90 1.25 -21.12
N GLU A 122 10.81 2.21 -20.22
CA GLU A 122 11.78 2.42 -19.15
C GLU A 122 11.75 1.27 -18.13
N ILE A 123 10.56 0.81 -17.73
CA ILE A 123 10.41 -0.38 -16.88
C ILE A 123 11.03 -1.61 -17.54
N THR A 124 10.76 -1.83 -18.82
CA THR A 124 11.35 -2.96 -19.55
C THR A 124 12.88 -2.90 -19.53
N ALA A 125 13.46 -1.72 -19.71
CA ALA A 125 14.90 -1.53 -19.60
C ALA A 125 15.44 -1.83 -18.20
N LEU A 126 14.75 -1.39 -17.13
CA LEU A 126 15.10 -1.71 -15.76
C LEU A 126 15.07 -3.21 -15.48
N LEU A 127 14.01 -3.90 -15.89
CA LEU A 127 13.89 -5.35 -15.71
C LEU A 127 14.98 -6.11 -16.47
N ASN A 128 15.31 -5.68 -17.69
CA ASN A 128 16.39 -6.26 -18.48
C ASN A 128 17.77 -5.99 -17.86
N SER A 129 17.92 -4.93 -17.06
CA SER A 129 19.17 -4.65 -16.32
C SER A 129 19.28 -5.43 -15.01
N GLY A 130 18.27 -6.22 -14.65
CA GLY A 130 18.26 -7.09 -13.47
C GLY A 130 17.48 -6.55 -12.27
N THR A 131 16.77 -5.42 -12.41
CA THR A 131 15.87 -4.94 -11.34
C THR A 131 14.73 -5.95 -11.13
N PRO A 132 14.51 -6.43 -9.90
CA PRO A 132 13.40 -7.34 -9.62
C PRO A 132 12.04 -6.68 -9.88
N PRO A 133 11.09 -7.34 -10.58
CA PRO A 133 9.80 -6.72 -10.91
C PRO A 133 9.00 -6.23 -9.69
N HIS A 134 9.09 -6.91 -8.54
CA HIS A 134 8.38 -6.54 -7.32
C HIS A 134 8.92 -5.26 -6.65
N GLU A 135 10.11 -4.81 -7.05
CA GLU A 135 10.70 -3.54 -6.62
C GLU A 135 10.25 -2.34 -7.48
N VAL A 136 9.39 -2.58 -8.47
CA VAL A 136 8.90 -1.55 -9.39
C VAL A 136 7.41 -1.31 -9.17
N ALA A 137 7.01 -0.04 -9.04
CA ALA A 137 5.62 0.36 -8.96
C ALA A 137 5.28 1.47 -9.96
N ILE A 138 4.06 1.41 -10.50
CA ILE A 138 3.42 2.49 -11.25
C ILE A 138 2.28 3.01 -10.38
N LEU A 139 2.34 4.28 -10.05
CA LEU A 139 1.33 4.97 -9.27
C LEU A 139 0.57 5.97 -10.13
N ALA A 140 -0.75 6.06 -9.91
CA ALA A 140 -1.60 7.03 -10.56
C ALA A 140 -2.63 7.59 -9.58
N ARG A 141 -3.27 8.71 -9.92
CA ARG A 141 -4.30 9.32 -9.05
C ARG A 141 -5.59 8.51 -9.05
N THR A 142 -5.95 7.93 -10.20
CA THR A 142 -7.25 7.26 -10.40
C THR A 142 -7.10 5.84 -10.95
N ASN A 143 -8.10 5.00 -10.66
CA ASN A 143 -8.18 3.66 -11.22
C ASN A 143 -8.38 3.66 -12.76
N SER A 144 -8.95 4.73 -13.33
CA SER A 144 -9.13 4.82 -14.79
C SER A 144 -7.78 4.93 -15.52
N GLN A 145 -6.83 5.67 -14.96
CA GLN A 145 -5.47 5.77 -15.49
C GLN A 145 -4.76 4.40 -15.45
N LEU A 146 -4.89 3.68 -14.34
CA LEU A 146 -4.30 2.33 -14.20
C LEU A 146 -4.82 1.36 -15.26
N LYS A 147 -6.11 1.45 -15.66
CA LYS A 147 -6.66 0.60 -16.73
C LYS A 147 -5.97 0.78 -18.08
N SER A 148 -5.52 1.98 -18.39
CA SER A 148 -4.73 2.24 -19.62
C SER A 148 -3.38 1.53 -19.56
N VAL A 149 -2.72 1.59 -18.39
CA VAL A 149 -1.46 0.90 -18.12
C VAL A 149 -1.64 -0.62 -18.20
N GLU A 150 -2.67 -1.16 -17.53
CA GLU A 150 -2.98 -2.60 -17.57
C GLU A 150 -3.11 -3.14 -18.98
N ARG A 151 -3.92 -2.45 -19.83
CA ARG A 151 -4.09 -2.83 -21.23
C ARG A 151 -2.77 -2.83 -22.02
N ALA A 152 -1.89 -1.88 -21.73
CA ALA A 152 -0.60 -1.79 -22.39
C ALA A 152 0.36 -2.89 -21.89
N MET A 153 0.38 -3.19 -20.58
CA MET A 153 1.19 -4.28 -20.02
C MET A 153 0.79 -5.65 -20.57
N VAL A 154 -0.52 -5.89 -20.71
CA VAL A 154 -1.03 -7.12 -21.38
C VAL A 154 -0.50 -7.24 -22.81
N LYS A 155 -0.50 -6.15 -23.58
CA LYS A 155 -0.01 -6.16 -24.98
C LYS A 155 1.48 -6.49 -25.09
N VAL A 156 2.28 -6.06 -24.11
CA VAL A 156 3.73 -6.34 -24.09
C VAL A 156 4.08 -7.57 -23.25
N ASN A 157 3.07 -8.30 -22.79
CA ASN A 157 3.21 -9.52 -21.96
C ASN A 157 4.05 -9.29 -20.70
N LEU A 158 3.89 -8.14 -20.05
CA LEU A 158 4.56 -7.78 -18.80
C LEU A 158 3.65 -8.11 -17.61
N PRO A 159 4.03 -9.06 -16.73
CA PRO A 159 3.22 -9.43 -15.59
C PRO A 159 3.10 -8.29 -14.57
N TYR A 160 1.91 -8.09 -14.01
CA TYR A 160 1.62 -7.06 -13.03
C TYR A 160 0.62 -7.55 -11.98
N GLN A 161 0.51 -6.82 -10.88
CA GLN A 161 -0.57 -6.93 -9.91
C GLN A 161 -1.18 -5.55 -9.65
N VAL A 162 -2.49 -5.49 -9.43
CA VAL A 162 -3.17 -4.27 -9.03
C VAL A 162 -3.39 -4.27 -7.51
N ARG A 163 -2.85 -3.26 -6.83
CA ARG A 163 -3.15 -3.04 -5.41
C ARG A 163 -4.40 -2.17 -5.29
N SER A 164 -5.40 -2.67 -4.57
CA SER A 164 -6.60 -1.93 -4.22
C SER A 164 -6.53 -1.44 -2.76
N THR A 165 -7.41 -0.51 -2.40
CA THR A 165 -7.60 -0.05 -1.03
C THR A 165 -8.21 -1.13 -0.12
N GLU A 166 -8.83 -2.16 -0.70
CA GLU A 166 -9.30 -3.32 0.03
C GLU A 166 -8.12 -4.18 0.48
N ARG A 167 -8.10 -4.54 1.76
CA ARG A 167 -7.04 -5.40 2.30
C ARG A 167 -7.05 -6.74 1.59
N PHE A 168 -5.87 -7.24 1.23
CA PHE A 168 -5.71 -8.49 0.47
C PHE A 168 -6.52 -9.66 1.05
N PHE A 169 -6.44 -9.86 2.36
CA PHE A 169 -7.12 -10.97 3.03
C PHE A 169 -8.64 -10.73 3.26
N ASP A 170 -9.13 -9.51 3.05
CA ASP A 170 -10.55 -9.17 3.15
C ASP A 170 -11.28 -9.37 1.82
N ARG A 171 -10.56 -9.51 0.72
CA ARG A 171 -11.12 -9.80 -0.60
C ARG A 171 -11.95 -11.07 -0.57
N LYS A 172 -13.11 -11.01 -1.19
CA LYS A 172 -14.07 -12.13 -1.17
C LYS A 172 -13.46 -13.42 -1.70
N GLU A 173 -12.81 -13.36 -2.87
CA GLU A 173 -12.19 -14.51 -3.52
C GLU A 173 -11.08 -15.14 -2.67
N VAL A 174 -10.28 -14.32 -1.99
CA VAL A 174 -9.22 -14.79 -1.08
C VAL A 174 -9.82 -15.51 0.11
N ARG A 175 -10.85 -14.94 0.74
CA ARG A 175 -11.53 -15.56 1.90
C ARG A 175 -12.22 -16.86 1.52
N ASP A 176 -12.93 -16.86 0.39
CA ASP A 176 -13.66 -18.04 -0.09
C ASP A 176 -12.67 -19.17 -0.39
N PHE A 177 -11.58 -18.88 -1.10
CA PHE A 177 -10.52 -19.86 -1.36
C PHE A 177 -9.87 -20.40 -0.08
N LEU A 178 -9.45 -19.52 0.84
CA LEU A 178 -8.88 -19.95 2.12
C LEU A 178 -9.87 -20.76 2.96
N GLY A 179 -11.16 -20.50 2.81
CA GLY A 179 -12.24 -21.31 3.39
C GLY A 179 -12.24 -22.75 2.86
N GLU A 180 -12.07 -22.94 1.54
CA GLU A 180 -11.96 -24.28 0.94
C GLU A 180 -10.67 -24.99 1.36
N VAL A 181 -9.53 -24.29 1.37
CA VAL A 181 -8.26 -24.84 1.85
C VAL A 181 -8.37 -25.30 3.32
N ARG A 182 -9.10 -24.52 4.16
CA ARG A 182 -9.33 -24.90 5.57
C ARG A 182 -10.16 -26.17 5.69
N LYS A 183 -11.20 -26.35 4.86
CA LYS A 183 -11.99 -27.59 4.83
C LYS A 183 -11.14 -28.79 4.40
N ALA A 184 -10.38 -28.66 3.31
CA ALA A 184 -9.51 -29.72 2.82
C ALA A 184 -8.40 -30.08 3.81
N SER A 185 -7.89 -29.13 4.58
CA SER A 185 -6.84 -29.38 5.59
C SER A 185 -7.26 -30.32 6.74
N VAL A 186 -8.56 -30.55 6.90
CA VAL A 186 -9.12 -31.47 7.93
C VAL A 186 -9.05 -32.91 7.45
N ILE A 187 -9.31 -33.15 6.15
CA ILE A 187 -9.27 -34.48 5.52
C ILE A 187 -8.42 -34.34 4.24
N PRO A 188 -7.07 -34.48 4.35
CA PRO A 188 -6.19 -34.36 3.17
C PRO A 188 -6.50 -35.44 2.13
N ALA A 189 -6.35 -35.10 0.86
CA ALA A 189 -6.49 -36.06 -0.21
C ALA A 189 -5.38 -37.13 -0.15
N GLU A 190 -5.74 -38.40 -0.23
CA GLU A 190 -4.78 -39.49 -0.21
C GLU A 190 -3.94 -39.54 -1.48
N GLY A 191 -2.63 -39.61 -1.34
CA GLY A 191 -1.69 -39.82 -2.45
C GLY A 191 -1.36 -38.57 -3.27
N GLN A 192 -1.87 -37.40 -2.90
CA GLN A 192 -1.58 -36.13 -3.56
C GLN A 192 -0.68 -35.25 -2.70
N GLY A 193 0.31 -34.58 -3.33
CA GLY A 193 1.13 -33.57 -2.64
C GLY A 193 0.30 -32.36 -2.26
N TRP A 194 0.60 -31.72 -1.13
CA TRP A 194 -0.16 -30.57 -0.61
C TRP A 194 -0.23 -29.37 -1.60
N ILE A 195 0.81 -29.16 -2.41
CA ILE A 195 0.83 -28.14 -3.47
C ILE A 195 -0.15 -28.47 -4.61
N ASP A 196 -0.20 -29.72 -5.02
CA ASP A 196 -1.08 -30.15 -6.11
C ASP A 196 -2.54 -30.14 -5.66
N GLU A 197 -2.78 -30.50 -4.40
CA GLU A 197 -4.10 -30.33 -3.77
C GLU A 197 -4.51 -28.85 -3.72
N LEU A 198 -3.61 -27.97 -3.28
CA LEU A 198 -3.86 -26.52 -3.26
C LEU A 198 -4.17 -25.95 -4.66
N ARG A 199 -3.41 -26.38 -5.69
CA ARG A 199 -3.67 -25.99 -7.09
C ARG A 199 -5.04 -26.46 -7.56
N THR A 200 -5.43 -27.68 -7.20
CA THR A 200 -6.75 -28.23 -7.57
C THR A 200 -7.86 -27.39 -6.93
N LEU A 201 -7.72 -27.04 -5.66
CA LEU A 201 -8.67 -26.18 -4.95
C LEU A 201 -8.72 -24.75 -5.53
N ALA A 202 -7.63 -24.26 -6.12
CA ALA A 202 -7.56 -22.92 -6.70
C ALA A 202 -8.26 -22.81 -8.07
N GLN A 203 -8.42 -23.90 -8.82
CA GLN A 203 -8.95 -23.88 -10.19
C GLN A 203 -10.27 -23.08 -10.35
N PRO A 204 -11.29 -23.25 -9.49
CA PRO A 204 -12.54 -22.50 -9.61
C PRO A 204 -12.40 -20.99 -9.40
N TYR A 205 -11.30 -20.54 -8.80
CA TYR A 205 -11.02 -19.15 -8.45
C TYR A 205 -10.07 -18.44 -9.42
N LEU A 206 -9.52 -19.15 -10.41
CA LEU A 206 -8.64 -18.58 -11.43
C LEU A 206 -9.47 -17.94 -12.55
N THR A 207 -10.23 -16.90 -12.20
CA THR A 207 -11.03 -16.07 -13.10
C THR A 207 -10.35 -14.71 -13.29
N ASP A 208 -10.67 -13.98 -14.36
CA ASP A 208 -10.05 -12.68 -14.67
C ASP A 208 -10.14 -11.67 -13.51
N GLU A 209 -11.19 -11.75 -12.67
CA GLU A 209 -11.39 -10.86 -11.52
C GLU A 209 -10.65 -11.30 -10.25
N ALA A 210 -10.36 -12.59 -10.11
CA ALA A 210 -9.83 -13.18 -8.88
C ALA A 210 -8.37 -13.64 -9.02
N ILE A 211 -7.82 -13.64 -10.24
CA ILE A 211 -6.56 -14.30 -10.56
C ILE A 211 -5.39 -13.78 -9.72
N ASP A 212 -5.29 -12.47 -9.49
CA ASP A 212 -4.16 -11.87 -8.81
C ASP A 212 -4.05 -12.33 -7.34
N GLY A 213 -5.16 -12.35 -6.62
CA GLY A 213 -5.20 -12.79 -5.22
C GLY A 213 -4.85 -14.26 -5.05
N ILE A 214 -5.42 -15.10 -5.93
CA ILE A 214 -5.20 -16.55 -5.88
C ILE A 214 -3.78 -16.90 -6.38
N ALA A 215 -3.30 -16.22 -7.42
CA ALA A 215 -1.93 -16.41 -7.91
C ALA A 215 -0.88 -16.06 -6.84
N ALA A 216 -1.09 -14.99 -6.06
CA ALA A 216 -0.20 -14.62 -4.97
C ALA A 216 -0.17 -15.70 -3.86
N LEU A 217 -1.32 -16.27 -3.53
CA LEU A 217 -1.41 -17.38 -2.56
C LEU A 217 -0.72 -18.66 -3.07
N LEU A 218 -0.86 -18.97 -4.35
CA LEU A 218 -0.17 -20.10 -4.98
C LEU A 218 1.34 -19.85 -5.10
N HIS A 219 1.76 -18.60 -5.31
CA HIS A 219 3.17 -18.23 -5.30
C HIS A 219 3.78 -18.44 -3.92
N LEU A 220 3.15 -17.91 -2.87
CA LEU A 220 3.56 -18.15 -1.48
C LEU A 220 3.71 -19.65 -1.18
N ALA A 221 2.76 -20.47 -1.63
CA ALA A 221 2.84 -21.92 -1.41
C ALA A 221 4.07 -22.55 -2.08
N ARG A 222 4.47 -22.08 -3.26
CA ARG A 222 5.70 -22.56 -3.93
C ARG A 222 6.97 -22.12 -3.20
N GLU A 223 7.01 -20.87 -2.73
CA GLU A 223 8.11 -20.37 -1.90
C GLU A 223 8.27 -21.22 -0.65
N LEU A 224 7.18 -21.47 0.07
CA LEU A 224 7.19 -22.31 1.28
C LEU A 224 7.59 -23.76 1.00
N ASP A 225 7.17 -24.31 -0.14
CA ASP A 225 7.57 -25.66 -0.52
C ASP A 225 9.07 -25.78 -0.83
N SER A 226 9.64 -24.70 -1.38
CA SER A 226 11.07 -24.59 -1.68
C SER A 226 11.92 -24.31 -0.44
N ASP A 227 11.32 -23.78 0.63
CA ASP A 227 12.01 -23.49 1.88
C ASP A 227 12.20 -24.79 2.69
N GLU A 228 13.46 -25.14 2.95
CA GLU A 228 13.83 -26.33 3.76
C GLU A 228 13.41 -26.16 5.23
N ASN A 229 13.30 -24.93 5.74
CA ASN A 229 12.92 -24.66 7.11
C ASN A 229 11.40 -24.67 7.32
N PHE A 230 10.61 -24.60 6.27
CA PHE A 230 9.16 -24.63 6.37
C PHE A 230 8.66 -26.05 6.67
N THR A 231 8.13 -26.26 7.87
CA THR A 231 7.56 -27.53 8.33
C THR A 231 6.33 -27.31 9.22
N PRO A 232 5.28 -28.12 9.11
CA PRO A 232 5.10 -29.22 8.16
C PRO A 232 4.65 -28.76 6.78
N LYS A 233 5.15 -29.35 5.71
CA LYS A 233 4.74 -29.14 4.31
C LYS A 233 3.37 -29.76 4.06
N THR A 234 2.33 -29.13 4.56
CA THR A 234 0.92 -29.57 4.49
C THR A 234 0.00 -28.36 4.32
N LEU A 235 -1.25 -28.56 3.87
CA LEU A 235 -2.27 -27.49 3.84
C LEU A 235 -2.47 -26.82 5.20
N ARG A 236 -2.37 -27.56 6.30
CA ARG A 236 -2.47 -27.01 7.66
C ARG A 236 -1.26 -26.14 8.02
N GLY A 237 -0.04 -26.55 7.63
CA GLY A 237 1.17 -25.72 7.78
C GLY A 237 1.07 -24.43 7.00
N TYR A 238 0.65 -24.53 5.74
CA TYR A 238 0.38 -23.38 4.87
C TYR A 238 -0.64 -22.40 5.48
N LEU A 239 -1.77 -22.91 5.99
CA LEU A 239 -2.80 -22.06 6.62
C LEU A 239 -2.27 -21.31 7.85
N ARG A 240 -1.39 -21.92 8.66
CA ARG A 240 -0.77 -21.23 9.79
C ARG A 240 0.07 -20.04 9.32
N GLU A 241 0.91 -20.26 8.32
CA GLU A 241 1.72 -19.17 7.74
C GLU A 241 0.81 -18.05 7.20
N VAL A 242 -0.27 -18.39 6.49
CA VAL A 242 -1.24 -17.40 6.01
C VAL A 242 -1.92 -16.68 7.19
N GLU A 243 -2.30 -17.37 8.26
CA GLU A 243 -2.92 -16.77 9.45
C GLU A 243 -1.96 -15.80 10.16
N ASP A 244 -0.69 -16.15 10.26
CA ASP A 244 0.34 -15.26 10.81
C ASP A 244 0.50 -14.00 9.95
N ARG A 245 0.50 -14.14 8.62
CA ARG A 245 0.53 -13.00 7.68
C ARG A 245 -0.74 -12.12 7.76
N VAL A 246 -1.90 -12.72 7.97
CA VAL A 246 -3.17 -11.99 8.22
C VAL A 246 -3.04 -11.11 9.47
N GLN A 247 -2.51 -11.66 10.57
CA GLN A 247 -2.33 -10.92 11.83
C GLN A 247 -1.34 -9.76 11.68
N GLN A 248 -0.28 -9.97 10.91
CA GLN A 248 0.76 -8.97 10.64
C GLN A 248 0.38 -8.01 9.51
N ASN A 249 -0.77 -8.21 8.86
CA ASN A 249 -1.20 -7.48 7.65
C ASN A 249 -0.12 -7.49 6.55
N ASN A 250 0.56 -8.64 6.39
CA ASN A 250 1.65 -8.86 5.44
C ASN A 250 1.20 -9.79 4.30
N PRO A 251 0.57 -9.27 3.23
CA PRO A 251 0.11 -10.07 2.11
C PRO A 251 1.28 -10.70 1.33
N PRO A 252 1.05 -11.84 0.65
CA PRO A 252 2.04 -12.41 -0.23
C PRO A 252 2.45 -11.43 -1.33
N THR A 253 3.73 -11.37 -1.62
CA THR A 253 4.27 -10.56 -2.72
C THR A 253 4.45 -11.42 -3.96
N MET A 254 4.04 -10.90 -5.11
CA MET A 254 4.31 -11.51 -6.41
C MET A 254 5.58 -10.88 -7.01
N PRO A 255 6.42 -11.67 -7.72
CA PRO A 255 7.58 -11.11 -8.43
C PRO A 255 7.13 -10.40 -9.73
N VAL A 256 6.22 -9.44 -9.60
CA VAL A 256 5.61 -8.69 -10.70
C VAL A 256 5.58 -7.20 -10.40
N VAL A 257 5.43 -6.37 -11.43
CA VAL A 257 5.29 -4.91 -11.27
C VAL A 257 3.97 -4.59 -10.54
N THR A 258 4.01 -3.65 -9.61
CA THR A 258 2.82 -3.21 -8.88
C THR A 258 2.17 -2.00 -9.55
N LEU A 259 0.86 -2.06 -9.77
CA LEU A 259 0.02 -0.93 -10.12
C LEU A 259 -0.82 -0.54 -8.92
N ALA A 260 -0.82 0.74 -8.56
CA ALA A 260 -1.61 1.23 -7.43
C ALA A 260 -2.06 2.68 -7.64
N THR A 261 -3.18 3.04 -7.03
CA THR A 261 -3.47 4.46 -6.84
C THR A 261 -2.59 5.01 -5.71
N LEU A 262 -2.33 6.33 -5.70
CA LEU A 262 -1.59 6.99 -4.62
C LEU A 262 -2.16 6.64 -3.24
N HIS A 263 -3.49 6.59 -3.12
CA HIS A 263 -4.16 6.20 -1.88
C HIS A 263 -3.89 4.74 -1.47
N ALA A 264 -3.89 3.82 -2.44
CA ALA A 264 -3.62 2.41 -2.18
C ALA A 264 -2.13 2.14 -1.92
N ALA A 265 -1.25 3.06 -2.28
CA ALA A 265 0.18 2.99 -2.06
C ALA A 265 0.60 3.44 -0.65
N LYS A 266 -0.29 4.09 0.13
CA LYS A 266 0.03 4.54 1.48
C LYS A 266 0.53 3.38 2.35
N GLY A 267 1.67 3.59 3.00
CA GLY A 267 2.32 2.58 3.83
C GLY A 267 3.16 1.54 3.06
N LEU A 268 3.20 1.63 1.73
CA LEU A 268 4.03 0.76 0.89
C LEU A 268 5.30 1.49 0.43
N GLU A 269 6.27 0.71 -0.07
CA GLU A 269 7.54 1.24 -0.56
C GLU A 269 8.10 0.34 -1.67
N TRP A 270 8.80 0.94 -2.62
CA TRP A 270 9.47 0.27 -3.74
C TRP A 270 10.78 0.98 -4.08
N GLU A 271 11.73 0.26 -4.64
CA GLU A 271 13.00 0.82 -5.10
C GLU A 271 12.83 1.76 -6.30
N ARG A 272 11.86 1.49 -7.17
CA ARG A 272 11.57 2.26 -8.39
C ARG A 272 10.09 2.60 -8.48
N VAL A 273 9.79 3.88 -8.50
CA VAL A 273 8.41 4.37 -8.56
C VAL A 273 8.24 5.27 -9.78
N PHE A 274 7.22 4.97 -10.58
CA PHE A 274 6.75 5.80 -11.69
C PHE A 274 5.43 6.43 -11.29
N LEU A 275 5.41 7.75 -11.14
CA LEU A 275 4.20 8.50 -10.87
C LEU A 275 3.66 9.07 -12.19
N MET A 276 2.48 8.62 -12.60
CA MET A 276 1.88 8.97 -13.88
C MET A 276 0.74 9.97 -13.75
N GLY A 277 0.52 10.74 -14.82
CA GLY A 277 -0.58 11.69 -14.91
C GLY A 277 -0.44 12.89 -13.98
N VAL A 278 0.78 13.34 -13.73
CA VAL A 278 1.07 14.55 -12.95
C VAL A 278 0.81 15.77 -13.85
N SER A 279 -0.45 16.16 -13.94
CA SER A 279 -0.88 17.29 -14.75
C SER A 279 -2.08 17.99 -14.12
N ASP A 280 -2.23 19.27 -14.41
CA ASP A 280 -3.32 20.11 -13.88
C ASP A 280 -4.69 19.46 -14.11
N GLY A 281 -5.53 19.48 -13.07
CA GLY A 281 -6.87 18.89 -13.07
C GLY A 281 -6.92 17.38 -12.84
N ILE A 282 -5.75 16.70 -12.85
CA ILE A 282 -5.64 15.26 -12.54
C ILE A 282 -4.91 15.05 -11.21
N LEU A 283 -3.83 15.77 -11.00
CA LEU A 283 -3.10 15.79 -9.74
C LEU A 283 -2.55 17.23 -9.53
N PRO A 284 -3.17 18.02 -8.66
CA PRO A 284 -4.39 17.72 -7.86
C PRO A 284 -5.66 17.52 -8.71
N LEU A 285 -6.61 16.71 -8.18
CA LEU A 285 -7.85 16.40 -8.88
C LEU A 285 -8.86 17.54 -8.74
N GLU A 286 -9.13 18.26 -9.82
CA GLU A 286 -10.19 19.26 -9.85
C GLU A 286 -11.57 18.60 -9.99
N ASN A 287 -12.30 18.51 -8.89
CA ASN A 287 -13.73 18.15 -8.92
C ASN A 287 -14.59 19.40 -9.05
N ASN A 288 -15.56 19.41 -9.97
CA ASN A 288 -16.55 20.48 -10.14
C ASN A 288 -17.39 20.78 -8.88
N SER A 289 -17.32 19.92 -7.85
CA SER A 289 -17.96 20.10 -6.55
C SER A 289 -17.09 20.82 -5.52
N THR A 290 -15.78 20.98 -5.77
CA THR A 290 -14.81 21.62 -4.88
C THR A 290 -14.37 23.00 -5.38
N THR A 291 -15.13 23.61 -6.30
CA THR A 291 -14.91 25.01 -6.72
C THR A 291 -15.04 25.94 -5.53
N GLY A 292 -13.93 26.22 -4.84
CA GLY A 292 -13.83 27.25 -3.83
C GLY A 292 -13.03 26.94 -2.58
N ASP A 293 -12.55 25.71 -2.37
CA ASP A 293 -11.74 25.42 -1.18
C ASP A 293 -10.28 25.14 -1.57
N GLN A 294 -9.47 26.22 -1.57
CA GLN A 294 -8.03 26.14 -1.84
C GLN A 294 -7.32 25.18 -0.88
N ALA A 295 -7.82 25.05 0.37
CA ALA A 295 -7.25 24.16 1.36
C ALA A 295 -7.35 22.69 0.93
N SER A 296 -8.42 22.29 0.23
CA SER A 296 -8.59 20.92 -0.27
C SER A 296 -7.66 20.59 -1.44
N ILE A 297 -7.30 21.60 -2.25
CA ILE A 297 -6.33 21.48 -3.35
C ILE A 297 -4.91 21.39 -2.78
N ASP A 298 -4.62 22.16 -1.75
CA ASP A 298 -3.30 22.19 -1.09
C ASP A 298 -3.03 20.90 -0.28
N GLU A 299 -4.07 20.14 0.10
CA GLU A 299 -3.94 18.84 0.76
C GLU A 299 -3.61 17.68 -0.22
N GLU A 300 -3.87 17.81 -1.49
CA GLU A 300 -3.70 16.79 -2.52
C GLU A 300 -2.32 16.86 -3.20
#